data_5b0e84e1a4d5ec393bb49c652f8088e7
#
_entry.id   5b0e84e1a4d5ec393bb49c652f8088e7
#
_cell.length_a   1.000
_cell.length_b   1.000
_cell.length_c   1.000
_cell.angle_alpha   90.00
_cell.angle_beta   90.00
_cell.angle_gamma   90.00
#
_symmetry.space_group_name_H-M   'P 1'
#
loop_
_entity.id
_entity.type
_entity.pdbx_description
1 polymer ?
#
loop_
_entity_poly.entity_id
_entity_poly.type
_entity_poly.pdbx_seq_one_letter_code
_entity_poly.pdbx_strand_id
1 'polypeptide(L)'
;YQVSPWVLVWENGNYYLIAYTEGRLKHYRVDKMQGVRQLPDTVREGAEEYAAFDVNTYMQQMFGMFNGPLKKVTLQCENRFAGAMIDRFGTGPILSPCGDGEHFTITVPIQVSPQFFGWVAGFGPGVAVAGPPEVRAEMKRTLDSLQDLYR
;
A
#
# COMPACT_ATOMS: atom_id res chain seq x y z
N TYR A 1 7.94 -21.74 9.06
CA TYR A 1 8.51 -20.42 9.36
C TYR A 1 8.60 -20.23 10.88
N GLN A 2 9.77 -19.80 11.37
CA GLN A 2 9.92 -19.31 12.74
C GLN A 2 9.86 -17.80 12.72
N VAL A 3 8.95 -17.22 13.48
CA VAL A 3 8.71 -15.78 13.48
C VAL A 3 8.46 -15.25 14.89
N SER A 4 8.81 -14.01 15.14
CA SER A 4 8.49 -13.31 16.38
C SER A 4 7.25 -12.42 16.15
N PRO A 5 6.06 -12.80 16.70
CA PRO A 5 4.80 -12.09 16.45
C PRO A 5 4.79 -10.74 17.20
N TRP A 6 4.28 -9.69 16.53
CA TRP A 6 4.20 -8.35 17.09
C TRP A 6 2.80 -7.77 17.13
N VAL A 7 2.08 -7.78 16.01
CA VAL A 7 0.73 -7.20 15.93
C VAL A 7 -0.13 -7.91 14.91
N LEU A 8 -1.44 -7.98 15.18
CA LEU A 8 -2.45 -8.38 14.21
C LEU A 8 -3.10 -7.13 13.62
N VAL A 9 -3.23 -7.10 12.31
CA VAL A 9 -3.96 -6.06 11.58
C VAL A 9 -5.10 -6.68 10.78
N TRP A 10 -6.19 -5.93 10.65
CA TRP A 10 -7.34 -6.32 9.85
C TRP A 10 -7.35 -5.52 8.56
N GLU A 11 -7.38 -6.20 7.42
CA GLU A 11 -7.42 -5.58 6.11
C GLU A 11 -8.23 -6.42 5.11
N ASN A 12 -9.19 -5.78 4.44
CA ASN A 12 -10.02 -6.42 3.41
C ASN A 12 -10.62 -7.76 3.82
N GLY A 13 -11.18 -7.84 5.04
CA GLY A 13 -11.84 -9.05 5.54
C GLY A 13 -10.89 -10.15 6.05
N ASN A 14 -9.60 -9.88 6.18
CA ASN A 14 -8.60 -10.85 6.65
C ASN A 14 -7.74 -10.30 7.78
N TYR A 15 -7.33 -11.20 8.68
CA TYR A 15 -6.27 -10.89 9.65
C TYR A 15 -4.90 -11.19 9.05
N TYR A 16 -3.98 -10.26 9.31
CA TYR A 16 -2.56 -10.40 9.00
C TYR A 16 -1.74 -10.27 10.27
N LEU A 17 -0.81 -11.19 10.47
CA LEU A 17 0.19 -11.11 11.51
C LEU A 17 1.39 -10.35 10.97
N ILE A 18 1.76 -9.24 11.59
CA ILE A 18 3.06 -8.60 11.38
C ILE A 18 4.02 -9.22 12.36
N ALA A 19 5.08 -9.82 11.86
CA ALA A 19 6.07 -10.54 12.63
C ALA A 19 7.49 -10.27 12.12
N TYR A 20 8.46 -10.33 13.05
CA TYR A 20 9.88 -10.22 12.73
C TYR A 20 10.45 -11.59 12.36
N THR A 21 11.18 -11.64 11.28
CA THR A 21 11.93 -12.81 10.82
C THR A 21 13.00 -12.40 9.82
N GLU A 22 14.13 -13.10 9.81
CA GLU A 22 15.22 -12.85 8.86
C GLU A 22 15.64 -11.37 8.76
N GLY A 23 15.75 -10.70 9.91
CA GLY A 23 16.23 -9.31 9.99
C GLY A 23 15.22 -8.22 9.63
N ARG A 24 13.93 -8.54 9.43
CA ARG A 24 12.92 -7.56 9.04
C ARG A 24 11.50 -7.94 9.48
N LEU A 25 10.61 -6.96 9.50
CA LEU A 25 9.18 -7.19 9.67
C LEU A 25 8.55 -7.65 8.34
N LYS A 26 7.76 -8.70 8.42
CA LYS A 26 6.96 -9.28 7.34
C LYS A 26 5.53 -9.45 7.81
N HIS A 27 4.58 -9.58 6.88
CA HIS A 27 3.18 -9.90 7.22
C HIS A 27 2.78 -11.26 6.65
N TYR A 28 1.93 -11.95 7.39
CA TYR A 28 1.43 -13.29 7.09
C TYR A 28 -0.08 -13.34 7.24
N ARG A 29 -0.78 -13.90 6.27
CA ARG A 29 -2.23 -14.13 6.39
C ARG A 29 -2.52 -15.21 7.40
N VAL A 30 -3.32 -14.88 8.42
CA VAL A 30 -3.63 -15.79 9.53
C VAL A 30 -4.45 -16.98 9.06
N ASP A 31 -5.41 -16.81 8.17
CA ASP A 31 -6.24 -17.89 7.61
C ASP A 31 -5.49 -18.89 6.74
N LYS A 32 -4.26 -18.56 6.32
CA LYS A 32 -3.37 -19.47 5.56
C LYS A 32 -2.40 -20.25 6.45
N MET A 33 -2.36 -19.95 7.74
CA MET A 33 -1.46 -20.62 8.67
C MET A 33 -1.95 -22.04 8.98
N GLN A 34 -1.03 -23.00 9.00
CA GLN A 34 -1.30 -24.40 9.37
C GLN A 34 -0.24 -24.84 10.36
N GLY A 35 -0.65 -25.69 11.32
CA GLY A 35 0.26 -26.29 12.29
C GLY A 35 0.97 -25.26 13.19
N VAL A 36 0.31 -24.15 13.50
CA VAL A 36 0.87 -23.08 14.35
C VAL A 36 1.14 -23.63 15.75
N ARG A 37 2.36 -23.41 16.24
CA ARG A 37 2.77 -23.77 17.60
C ARG A 37 3.61 -22.67 18.22
N GLN A 38 3.47 -22.51 19.51
CA GLN A 38 4.33 -21.63 20.29
C GLN A 38 5.67 -22.30 20.60
N LEU A 39 6.74 -21.51 20.60
CA LEU A 39 8.09 -21.92 21.01
C LEU A 39 8.40 -21.24 22.36
N PRO A 40 8.02 -21.84 23.50
CA PRO A 40 8.05 -21.15 24.80
C PRO A 40 9.46 -20.82 25.28
N ASP A 41 10.47 -21.56 24.85
CA ASP A 41 11.87 -21.38 25.25
C ASP A 41 12.66 -20.45 24.31
N THR A 42 11.97 -19.83 23.34
CA THR A 42 12.56 -18.92 22.35
C THR A 42 12.19 -17.48 22.67
N VAL A 43 13.19 -16.62 22.80
CA VAL A 43 12.97 -15.18 23.01
C VAL A 43 12.42 -14.53 21.75
N ARG A 44 11.44 -13.66 21.92
CA ARG A 44 10.89 -12.86 20.82
C ARG A 44 11.91 -11.82 20.37
N GLU A 45 12.23 -11.81 19.08
CA GLU A 45 13.19 -10.91 18.44
C GLU A 45 12.51 -9.73 17.75
N GLY A 46 13.29 -8.72 17.36
CA GLY A 46 12.79 -7.58 16.56
C GLY A 46 12.10 -6.49 17.35
N ALA A 47 12.42 -6.36 18.66
CA ALA A 47 11.81 -5.33 19.50
C ALA A 47 12.18 -3.91 19.07
N GLU A 48 13.41 -3.68 18.66
CA GLU A 48 13.89 -2.37 18.21
C GLU A 48 13.26 -2.00 16.86
N GLU A 49 13.21 -2.96 15.94
CA GLU A 49 12.57 -2.78 14.61
C GLU A 49 11.08 -2.50 14.76
N TYR A 50 10.40 -3.21 15.66
CA TYR A 50 8.99 -2.96 15.92
C TYR A 50 8.75 -1.63 16.63
N ALA A 51 9.62 -1.22 17.55
CA ALA A 51 9.50 0.09 18.23
C ALA A 51 9.65 1.27 17.26
N ALA A 52 10.46 1.11 16.20
CA ALA A 52 10.62 2.09 15.13
C ALA A 52 9.55 1.97 14.02
N PHE A 53 8.66 0.97 14.10
CA PHE A 53 7.68 0.64 13.07
C PHE A 53 6.34 1.31 13.34
N ASP A 54 5.88 2.12 12.40
CA ASP A 54 4.54 2.71 12.43
C ASP A 54 3.57 1.86 11.59
N VAL A 55 2.70 1.11 12.27
CA VAL A 55 1.69 0.25 11.65
C VAL A 55 0.77 1.04 10.74
N ASN A 56 0.35 2.24 11.14
CA ASN A 56 -0.57 3.06 10.35
C ASN A 56 0.08 3.52 9.04
N THR A 57 1.30 4.04 9.12
CA THR A 57 2.08 4.41 7.93
C THR A 57 2.29 3.21 7.01
N TYR A 58 2.64 2.05 7.56
CA TYR A 58 2.82 0.82 6.81
C TYR A 58 1.54 0.41 6.06
N MET A 59 0.40 0.44 6.74
CA MET A 59 -0.90 0.11 6.14
C MET A 59 -1.32 1.11 5.07
N GLN A 60 -1.05 2.40 5.26
CA GLN A 60 -1.37 3.44 4.27
C GLN A 60 -0.56 3.32 2.98
N GLN A 61 0.67 2.83 3.06
CA GLN A 61 1.56 2.66 1.92
C GLN A 61 1.20 1.44 1.06
N MET A 62 0.51 0.45 1.62
CA MET A 62 0.16 -0.80 0.94
C MET A 62 -1.28 -0.83 0.45
N PHE A 63 -1.50 -1.53 -0.64
CA PHE A 63 -2.81 -1.82 -1.21
C PHE A 63 -3.05 -3.33 -1.16
N GLY A 64 -4.10 -3.75 -0.44
CA GLY A 64 -4.45 -5.15 -0.28
C GLY A 64 -3.35 -6.02 0.35
N MET A 65 -2.45 -5.43 1.14
CA MET A 65 -1.28 -6.10 1.74
C MET A 65 -0.28 -6.67 0.73
N PHE A 66 -0.25 -6.12 -0.49
CA PHE A 66 0.76 -6.47 -1.49
C PHE A 66 2.00 -5.59 -1.35
N ASN A 67 3.16 -6.24 -1.23
CA ASN A 67 4.44 -5.57 -1.18
C ASN A 67 4.87 -5.09 -2.57
N GLY A 68 5.63 -4.02 -2.58
CA GLY A 68 6.28 -3.49 -3.76
C GLY A 68 7.37 -2.48 -3.39
N PRO A 69 8.11 -1.97 -4.36
CA PRO A 69 9.10 -0.93 -4.11
C PRO A 69 8.41 0.33 -3.60
N LEU A 70 8.93 0.89 -2.49
CA LEU A 70 8.44 2.14 -1.95
C LEU A 70 8.88 3.31 -2.83
N LYS A 71 7.91 4.05 -3.36
CA LYS A 71 8.11 5.23 -4.22
C LYS A 71 7.28 6.40 -3.72
N LYS A 72 7.79 7.62 -3.88
CA LYS A 72 6.97 8.83 -3.79
C LYS A 72 6.17 8.97 -5.08
N VAL A 73 4.87 8.71 -5.00
CA VAL A 73 3.97 8.75 -6.16
C VAL A 73 3.14 10.02 -6.11
N THR A 74 3.10 10.74 -7.22
CA THR A 74 2.20 11.88 -7.42
C THR A 74 1.00 11.43 -8.23
N LEU A 75 -0.18 11.62 -7.66
CA LEU A 75 -1.46 11.42 -8.32
C LEU A 75 -2.04 12.79 -8.73
N GLN A 76 -2.57 12.88 -9.93
CA GLN A 76 -3.43 13.98 -10.36
C GLN A 76 -4.87 13.51 -10.28
N CYS A 77 -5.70 14.27 -9.58
CA CYS A 77 -7.07 13.89 -9.25
C CYS A 77 -8.04 15.01 -9.61
N GLU A 78 -9.21 14.67 -10.14
CA GLU A 78 -10.32 15.62 -10.20
C GLU A 78 -10.76 16.04 -8.80
N ASN A 79 -11.16 17.30 -8.62
CA ASN A 79 -11.50 17.87 -7.31
C ASN A 79 -12.57 17.08 -6.54
N ARG A 80 -13.48 16.40 -7.23
CA ARG A 80 -14.52 15.55 -6.62
C ARG A 80 -13.96 14.37 -5.83
N PHE A 81 -12.72 13.97 -6.06
CA PHE A 81 -12.06 12.86 -5.36
C PHE A 81 -11.20 13.28 -4.16
N ALA A 82 -11.24 14.56 -3.77
CA ALA A 82 -10.48 15.04 -2.61
C ALA A 82 -10.83 14.26 -1.33
N GLY A 83 -12.13 13.99 -1.07
CA GLY A 83 -12.56 13.16 0.06
C GLY A 83 -11.97 11.76 0.02
N ALA A 84 -12.00 11.09 -1.13
CA ALA A 84 -11.45 9.74 -1.27
C ALA A 84 -9.92 9.69 -1.01
N MET A 85 -9.19 10.74 -1.41
CA MET A 85 -7.75 10.85 -1.14
C MET A 85 -7.48 11.08 0.35
N ILE A 86 -8.27 11.92 1.02
CA ILE A 86 -8.18 12.13 2.47
C ILE A 86 -8.52 10.86 3.24
N ASP A 87 -9.58 10.17 2.86
CA ASP A 87 -9.98 8.90 3.48
C ASP A 87 -8.88 7.85 3.37
N ARG A 88 -8.20 7.80 2.22
CA ARG A 88 -7.15 6.80 1.97
C ARG A 88 -5.80 7.16 2.60
N PHE A 89 -5.38 8.41 2.52
CA PHE A 89 -4.03 8.86 2.89
C PHE A 89 -3.99 9.73 4.15
N GLY A 90 -5.14 10.04 4.74
CA GLY A 90 -5.25 10.94 5.88
C GLY A 90 -5.12 12.41 5.49
N THR A 91 -5.07 13.27 6.50
CA THR A 91 -5.00 14.74 6.34
C THR A 91 -3.58 15.28 6.28
N GLY A 92 -2.56 14.42 6.43
CA GLY A 92 -1.15 14.83 6.43
C GLY A 92 -0.63 15.29 5.06
N PRO A 93 -0.92 14.57 3.97
CA PRO A 93 -0.48 14.97 2.64
C PRO A 93 -1.17 16.26 2.15
N ILE A 94 -0.39 17.11 1.46
CA ILE A 94 -0.90 18.36 0.90
C ILE A 94 -1.60 18.08 -0.43
N LEU A 95 -2.84 18.55 -0.55
CA LEU A 95 -3.56 18.60 -1.82
C LEU A 95 -3.23 19.95 -2.50
N SER A 96 -2.50 19.90 -3.61
CA SER A 96 -2.04 21.07 -4.34
C SER A 96 -2.93 21.34 -5.56
N PRO A 97 -3.72 22.42 -5.59
CA PRO A 97 -4.57 22.72 -6.74
C PRO A 97 -3.77 22.87 -8.03
N CYS A 98 -4.30 22.36 -9.13
CA CYS A 98 -3.77 22.62 -10.47
C CYS A 98 -4.29 23.94 -11.02
N GLY A 99 -3.55 24.53 -11.99
CA GLY A 99 -3.89 25.82 -12.58
C GLY A 99 -5.16 25.81 -13.44
N ASP A 100 -5.73 24.64 -13.74
CA ASP A 100 -6.98 24.47 -14.49
C ASP A 100 -8.25 24.68 -13.64
N GLY A 101 -8.11 24.72 -12.30
CA GLY A 101 -9.23 24.84 -11.37
C GLY A 101 -10.11 23.59 -11.22
N GLU A 102 -9.83 22.52 -11.94
CA GLU A 102 -10.61 21.27 -11.94
C GLU A 102 -9.91 20.11 -11.27
N HIS A 103 -8.59 20.19 -11.14
CA HIS A 103 -7.73 19.14 -10.60
C HIS A 103 -6.86 19.62 -9.44
N PHE A 104 -6.39 18.66 -8.66
CA PHE A 104 -5.33 18.81 -7.69
C PHE A 104 -4.32 17.68 -7.83
N THR A 105 -3.13 17.86 -7.27
CA THR A 105 -2.15 16.79 -7.10
C THR A 105 -1.94 16.47 -5.62
N ILE A 106 -1.63 15.19 -5.35
CA ILE A 106 -1.21 14.70 -4.04
C ILE A 106 0.02 13.81 -4.23
N THR A 107 1.04 14.01 -3.40
CA THR A 107 2.25 13.17 -3.42
C THR A 107 2.34 12.37 -2.14
N VAL A 108 2.38 11.06 -2.27
CA VAL A 108 2.33 10.10 -1.15
C VAL A 108 3.34 8.97 -1.33
N PRO A 109 3.89 8.41 -0.25
CA PRO A 109 4.73 7.23 -0.31
C PRO A 109 3.84 5.99 -0.53
N ILE A 110 4.11 5.23 -1.60
CA ILE A 110 3.35 4.04 -2.01
C ILE A 110 4.30 2.88 -2.24
N GLN A 111 3.94 1.70 -1.74
CA GLN A 111 4.49 0.45 -2.20
C GLN A 111 3.80 0.07 -3.51
N VAL A 112 4.51 0.31 -4.62
CA VAL A 112 3.96 0.13 -5.98
C VAL A 112 3.69 -1.34 -6.24
N SER A 113 2.45 -1.67 -6.55
CA SER A 113 1.98 -3.05 -6.74
C SER A 113 0.83 -3.08 -7.75
N PRO A 114 0.49 -4.26 -8.31
CA PRO A 114 -0.70 -4.41 -9.16
C PRO A 114 -1.99 -3.93 -8.50
N GLN A 115 -2.12 -4.10 -7.17
CA GLN A 115 -3.29 -3.65 -6.41
C GLN A 115 -3.38 -2.14 -6.32
N PHE A 116 -2.24 -1.44 -6.20
CA PHE A 116 -2.21 0.01 -6.31
C PHE A 116 -2.71 0.47 -7.68
N PHE A 117 -2.25 -0.13 -8.77
CA PHE A 117 -2.72 0.22 -10.12
C PHE A 117 -4.19 -0.08 -10.30
N GLY A 118 -4.68 -1.20 -9.77
CA GLY A 118 -6.11 -1.53 -9.77
C GLY A 118 -6.95 -0.51 -9.00
N TRP A 119 -6.46 -0.04 -7.86
CA TRP A 119 -7.13 1.00 -7.07
C TRP A 119 -7.19 2.33 -7.84
N VAL A 120 -6.09 2.76 -8.46
CA VAL A 120 -6.09 3.98 -9.30
C VAL A 120 -7.06 3.83 -10.48
N ALA A 121 -7.02 2.69 -11.18
CA ALA A 121 -7.91 2.43 -12.31
C ALA A 121 -9.40 2.42 -11.93
N GLY A 122 -9.72 2.09 -10.67
CA GLY A 122 -11.08 2.12 -10.13
C GLY A 122 -11.76 3.50 -10.14
N PHE A 123 -10.97 4.58 -10.23
CA PHE A 123 -11.49 5.95 -10.37
C PHE A 123 -11.74 6.36 -11.83
N GLY A 124 -11.52 5.44 -12.79
CA GLY A 124 -11.62 5.75 -14.20
C GLY A 124 -10.65 6.86 -14.63
N PRO A 125 -11.07 7.79 -15.51
CA PRO A 125 -10.21 8.87 -15.96
C PRO A 125 -9.95 9.97 -14.91
N GLY A 126 -10.67 9.94 -13.78
CA GLY A 126 -10.62 11.01 -12.78
C GLY A 126 -9.42 10.99 -11.85
N VAL A 127 -8.60 9.92 -11.85
CA VAL A 127 -7.35 9.84 -11.12
C VAL A 127 -6.28 9.24 -12.02
N ALA A 128 -5.13 9.89 -12.11
CA ALA A 128 -4.01 9.43 -12.91
C ALA A 128 -2.69 9.48 -12.13
N VAL A 129 -1.79 8.54 -12.44
CA VAL A 129 -0.40 8.60 -11.97
C VAL A 129 0.33 9.68 -12.77
N ALA A 130 0.62 10.80 -12.13
CA ALA A 130 1.38 11.90 -12.74
C ALA A 130 2.90 11.69 -12.67
N GLY A 131 3.38 11.00 -11.64
CA GLY A 131 4.81 10.70 -11.46
C GLY A 131 5.08 9.71 -10.32
N PRO A 132 6.29 9.21 -10.21
CA PRO A 132 7.45 9.46 -11.09
C PRO A 132 7.30 8.74 -12.45
N PRO A 133 8.15 9.09 -13.45
CA PRO A 133 8.00 8.57 -14.82
C PRO A 133 7.97 7.04 -14.93
N GLU A 134 8.78 6.34 -14.13
CA GLU A 134 8.81 4.88 -14.11
C GLU A 134 7.49 4.24 -13.64
N VAL A 135 6.85 4.82 -12.61
CA VAL A 135 5.56 4.33 -12.09
C VAL A 135 4.45 4.63 -13.09
N ARG A 136 4.48 5.81 -13.72
CA ARG A 136 3.54 6.14 -14.80
C ARG A 136 3.67 5.20 -16.00
N ALA A 137 4.91 4.85 -16.39
CA ALA A 137 5.15 3.90 -17.47
C ALA A 137 4.66 2.49 -17.11
N GLU A 138 4.80 2.07 -15.86
CA GLU A 138 4.30 0.78 -15.38
C GLU A 138 2.77 0.73 -15.37
N MET A 139 2.11 1.79 -14.92
CA MET A 139 0.65 1.92 -15.02
C MET A 139 0.18 1.80 -16.47
N LYS A 140 0.87 2.50 -17.40
CA LYS A 140 0.53 2.39 -18.83
C LYS A 140 0.64 0.96 -19.34
N ARG A 141 1.74 0.26 -19.05
CA ARG A 141 1.91 -1.16 -19.44
C ARG A 141 0.81 -2.05 -18.86
N THR A 142 0.40 -1.81 -17.62
CA THR A 142 -0.70 -2.53 -16.98
C THR A 142 -2.01 -2.31 -17.73
N LEU A 143 -2.32 -1.07 -18.09
CA LEU A 143 -3.54 -0.74 -18.85
C LEU A 143 -3.52 -1.34 -20.25
N ASP A 144 -2.38 -1.27 -20.96
CA ASP A 144 -2.22 -1.86 -22.30
C ASP A 144 -2.45 -3.39 -22.25
N SER A 145 -1.88 -4.07 -21.25
CA SER A 145 -2.07 -5.51 -21.04
C SER A 145 -3.52 -5.88 -20.72
N LEU A 146 -4.22 -5.05 -19.92
CA LEU A 146 -5.64 -5.26 -19.65
C LEU A 146 -6.49 -5.03 -20.91
N GLN A 147 -6.19 -4.01 -21.69
CA GLN A 147 -6.90 -3.73 -22.95
C GLN A 147 -6.79 -4.92 -23.92
N ASP A 148 -5.62 -5.57 -23.98
CA ASP A 148 -5.40 -6.72 -24.87
C ASP A 148 -6.26 -7.94 -24.52
N LEU A 149 -6.67 -8.09 -23.24
CA LEU A 149 -7.58 -9.17 -22.80
C LEU A 149 -9.02 -8.99 -23.29
N TYR A 150 -9.41 -7.78 -23.70
CA TYR A 150 -10.78 -7.44 -24.08
C TYR A 150 -10.92 -7.03 -25.56
N ARG A 151 -9.91 -7.34 -26.38
CA ARG A 151 -9.93 -7.14 -27.84
C ARG A 151 -10.59 -8.24 -28.63
#